data_8b4fe8e6170616b4a87f9e9c2987512e
#
_entry.id   8b4fe8e6170616b4a87f9e9c2987512e
#
_cell.length_a   1.000
_cell.length_b   1.000
_cell.length_c   1.000
_cell.angle_alpha   90.00
_cell.angle_beta   90.00
_cell.angle_gamma   90.00
#
_symmetry.space_group_name_H-M   'P 1'
#
loop_
_entity.id
_entity.type
_entity.pdbx_description
1 polymer ?
#
loop_
_entity_poly.entity_id
_entity_poly.type
_entity_poly.pdbx_seq_one_letter_code
_entity_poly.pdbx_strand_id
1 'polypeptide(L)'
;MKLSFLTSALVLALVTAAAAHDFKVGALVIDHPWSRATPKGAAVAGGYMKITNTGTTPDRLTGGTTDSAKKFEIHEMKMEGSVMRMRELSDGLEIPPGDPVELKPGSYHIMMMNLAKPFAKGDRVKASLTFEKAGKVDIEFAVDAAGGAGGAKEHKH
;
A
#
# COMPACT_ATOMS: atom_id res chain seq x y z
N MET A 1 18.78 56.85 29.45
CA MET A 1 17.72 56.16 28.73
C MET A 1 18.37 55.01 27.93
N LYS A 2 18.17 53.78 28.42
CA LYS A 2 18.67 52.56 27.75
C LYS A 2 17.50 51.88 27.06
N LEU A 3 17.47 51.86 25.72
CA LEU A 3 16.50 51.11 24.91
C LEU A 3 16.97 49.70 24.79
N SER A 4 16.23 48.76 25.42
CA SER A 4 16.46 47.33 25.23
C SER A 4 15.57 46.86 24.08
N PHE A 5 16.20 46.43 22.96
CA PHE A 5 15.53 45.74 21.87
C PHE A 5 15.39 44.28 22.22
N LEU A 6 14.15 43.84 22.44
CA LEU A 6 13.78 42.43 22.52
C LEU A 6 13.63 41.88 21.08
N THR A 7 14.58 41.12 20.65
CA THR A 7 14.46 40.33 19.39
C THR A 7 13.70 39.04 19.69
N SER A 8 12.41 39.01 19.32
CA SER A 8 11.61 37.79 19.30
C SER A 8 12.05 36.91 18.12
N ALA A 9 12.73 35.80 18.41
CA ALA A 9 13.01 34.76 17.44
C ALA A 9 11.77 33.92 17.20
N LEU A 10 11.13 34.10 16.04
CA LEU A 10 10.03 33.27 15.57
C LEU A 10 10.59 31.92 15.08
N VAL A 11 10.47 30.89 15.89
CA VAL A 11 10.81 29.51 15.49
C VAL A 11 9.69 28.98 14.59
N LEU A 12 9.94 28.99 13.29
CA LEU A 12 9.05 28.39 12.31
C LEU A 12 9.25 26.87 12.36
N ALA A 13 8.35 26.18 13.07
CA ALA A 13 8.32 24.72 13.07
C ALA A 13 7.89 24.23 11.68
N LEU A 14 8.83 23.69 10.89
CA LEU A 14 8.51 22.95 9.68
C LEU A 14 7.78 21.67 10.10
N VAL A 15 6.47 21.66 9.98
CA VAL A 15 5.69 20.43 9.99
C VAL A 15 5.95 19.73 8.65
N THR A 16 6.84 18.75 8.63
CA THR A 16 6.95 17.86 7.50
C THR A 16 5.69 17.00 7.45
N ALA A 17 4.74 17.39 6.61
CA ALA A 17 3.63 16.53 6.25
C ALA A 17 4.23 15.25 5.65
N ALA A 18 3.99 14.11 6.29
CA ALA A 18 4.25 12.81 5.67
C ALA A 18 3.38 12.73 4.43
N ALA A 19 3.98 12.97 3.26
CA ALA A 19 3.29 12.85 2.00
C ALA A 19 2.83 11.39 1.87
N ALA A 20 1.52 11.17 1.83
CA ALA A 20 0.96 9.95 1.32
C ALA A 20 1.45 9.83 -0.12
N HIS A 21 2.33 8.87 -0.39
CA HIS A 21 2.89 8.70 -1.72
C HIS A 21 1.85 7.99 -2.59
N ASP A 22 1.19 8.78 -3.44
CA ASP A 22 0.32 8.25 -4.48
C ASP A 22 1.15 8.00 -5.74
N PHE A 23 0.90 6.86 -6.37
CA PHE A 23 1.55 6.48 -7.63
C PHE A 23 0.52 6.52 -8.76
N LYS A 24 0.95 6.90 -9.95
CA LYS A 24 0.07 7.01 -11.12
C LYS A 24 0.69 6.30 -12.31
N VAL A 25 -0.16 5.59 -13.04
CA VAL A 25 0.18 4.99 -14.34
C VAL A 25 -1.07 4.99 -15.24
N GLY A 26 -0.98 5.63 -16.40
CA GLY A 26 -2.14 5.81 -17.25
C GLY A 26 -3.28 6.51 -16.50
N ALA A 27 -4.47 5.91 -16.51
CA ALA A 27 -5.64 6.39 -15.80
C ALA A 27 -5.76 5.86 -14.35
N LEU A 28 -4.77 5.08 -13.88
CA LEU A 28 -4.80 4.46 -12.56
C LEU A 28 -4.08 5.32 -11.53
N VAL A 29 -4.70 5.46 -10.36
CA VAL A 29 -4.13 6.08 -9.17
C VAL A 29 -4.03 5.01 -8.08
N ILE A 30 -2.83 4.80 -7.55
CA ILE A 30 -2.54 3.84 -6.50
C ILE A 30 -2.26 4.63 -5.23
N ASP A 31 -3.21 4.58 -4.31
CA ASP A 31 -3.14 5.32 -3.06
C ASP A 31 -2.54 4.45 -1.95
N HIS A 32 -1.61 5.02 -1.24
CA HIS A 32 -1.07 4.53 0.02
C HIS A 32 -0.75 3.03 0.05
N PRO A 33 0.18 2.53 -0.76
CA PRO A 33 0.65 1.15 -0.64
C PRO A 33 1.30 0.94 0.74
N TRP A 34 0.90 -0.11 1.45
CA TRP A 34 1.42 -0.44 2.78
C TRP A 34 1.49 -1.94 3.01
N SER A 35 2.30 -2.33 3.97
CA SER A 35 2.44 -3.70 4.46
C SER A 35 2.52 -3.69 5.98
N ARG A 36 2.41 -4.84 6.61
CA ARG A 36 2.63 -4.98 8.05
C ARG A 36 4.05 -5.46 8.34
N ALA A 37 4.61 -5.00 9.44
CA ALA A 37 5.82 -5.58 9.99
C ALA A 37 5.60 -7.08 10.25
N THR A 38 6.59 -7.89 9.92
CA THR A 38 6.53 -9.34 10.06
C THR A 38 7.42 -9.81 11.20
N PRO A 39 7.06 -10.90 11.90
CA PRO A 39 7.93 -11.48 12.92
C PRO A 39 9.23 -12.02 12.30
N LYS A 40 10.25 -12.19 13.15
CA LYS A 40 11.50 -12.82 12.74
C LYS A 40 11.23 -14.23 12.19
N GLY A 41 11.79 -14.53 11.02
CA GLY A 41 11.62 -15.81 10.34
C GLY A 41 10.32 -15.94 9.54
N ALA A 42 9.51 -14.89 9.43
CA ALA A 42 8.32 -14.92 8.59
C ALA A 42 8.71 -15.15 7.13
N ALA A 43 8.01 -16.08 6.47
CA ALA A 43 8.20 -16.39 5.06
C ALA A 43 7.28 -15.60 4.14
N VAL A 44 6.26 -14.95 4.69
CA VAL A 44 5.23 -14.24 3.91
C VAL A 44 4.90 -12.86 4.49
N ALA A 45 4.49 -11.95 3.62
CA ALA A 45 3.96 -10.64 3.98
C ALA A 45 2.79 -10.27 3.05
N GLY A 46 1.81 -9.55 3.58
CA GLY A 46 0.71 -8.98 2.81
C GLY A 46 1.02 -7.57 2.33
N GLY A 47 0.57 -7.24 1.13
CA GLY A 47 0.62 -5.89 0.57
C GLY A 47 -0.78 -5.36 0.30
N TYR A 48 -1.03 -4.13 0.64
CA TYR A 48 -2.33 -3.48 0.62
C TYR A 48 -2.26 -2.11 -0.04
N MET A 49 -3.32 -1.70 -0.68
CA MET A 49 -3.43 -0.40 -1.35
C MET A 49 -4.87 -0.15 -1.81
N LYS A 50 -5.15 1.07 -2.20
CA LYS A 50 -6.38 1.42 -2.91
C LYS A 50 -6.02 1.79 -4.35
N ILE A 51 -6.74 1.24 -5.32
CA ILE A 51 -6.53 1.52 -6.74
C ILE A 51 -7.80 2.12 -7.32
N THR A 52 -7.68 3.30 -7.89
CA THR A 52 -8.79 4.01 -8.55
C THR A 52 -8.50 4.11 -10.05
N ASN A 53 -9.43 3.65 -10.87
CA ASN A 53 -9.39 3.83 -12.31
C ASN A 53 -10.18 5.11 -12.68
N THR A 54 -9.48 6.15 -13.04
CA THR A 54 -10.07 7.44 -13.43
C THR A 54 -10.48 7.52 -14.91
N GLY A 55 -10.23 6.46 -15.66
CA GLY A 55 -10.57 6.33 -17.07
C GLY A 55 -12.02 5.87 -17.29
N THR A 56 -12.28 5.44 -18.51
CA THR A 56 -13.61 4.99 -18.96
C THR A 56 -13.66 3.51 -19.29
N THR A 57 -12.51 2.84 -19.34
CA THR A 57 -12.40 1.41 -19.66
C THR A 57 -11.79 0.65 -18.49
N PRO A 58 -12.22 -0.60 -18.20
CA PRO A 58 -11.60 -1.43 -17.16
C PRO A 58 -10.13 -1.69 -17.47
N ASP A 59 -9.33 -1.84 -16.42
CA ASP A 59 -7.98 -2.36 -16.48
C ASP A 59 -7.88 -3.57 -15.54
N ARG A 60 -6.75 -4.22 -15.48
CA ARG A 60 -6.53 -5.43 -14.66
C ARG A 60 -5.13 -5.41 -14.07
N LEU A 61 -5.06 -5.56 -12.74
CA LEU A 61 -3.80 -5.84 -12.07
C LEU A 61 -3.45 -7.31 -12.30
N THR A 62 -2.42 -7.59 -13.07
CA THR A 62 -2.05 -8.95 -13.47
C THR A 62 -0.96 -9.57 -12.60
N GLY A 63 -0.24 -8.75 -11.86
CA GLY A 63 0.83 -9.21 -10.96
C GLY A 63 1.82 -8.12 -10.63
N GLY A 64 2.99 -8.54 -10.21
CA GLY A 64 4.09 -7.65 -9.89
C GLY A 64 5.35 -8.40 -9.50
N THR A 65 6.37 -7.64 -9.13
CA THR A 65 7.66 -8.17 -8.66
C THR A 65 8.21 -7.31 -7.54
N THR A 66 9.06 -7.89 -6.71
CA THR A 66 9.86 -7.20 -5.71
C THR A 66 11.15 -7.98 -5.46
N ASP A 67 12.23 -7.28 -5.18
CA ASP A 67 13.50 -7.92 -4.75
C ASP A 67 13.43 -8.47 -3.31
N SER A 68 12.41 -8.07 -2.57
CA SER A 68 12.21 -8.46 -1.17
C SER A 68 11.54 -9.83 -0.99
N ALA A 69 11.01 -10.43 -2.06
CA ALA A 69 10.34 -11.73 -2.05
C ALA A 69 10.53 -12.46 -3.38
N LYS A 70 10.54 -13.79 -3.34
CA LYS A 70 10.70 -14.60 -4.57
C LYS A 70 9.41 -14.77 -5.35
N LYS A 71 8.24 -14.62 -4.69
CA LYS A 71 6.92 -14.71 -5.31
C LYS A 71 6.08 -13.51 -4.95
N PHE A 72 5.29 -13.06 -5.89
CA PHE A 72 4.38 -11.93 -5.78
C PHE A 72 3.07 -12.33 -6.44
N GLU A 73 2.05 -12.60 -5.64
CA GLU A 73 0.77 -13.11 -6.12
C GLU A 73 -0.38 -12.19 -5.67
N ILE A 74 -1.48 -12.20 -6.40
CA ILE A 74 -2.71 -11.50 -6.04
C ILE A 74 -3.66 -12.54 -5.47
N HIS A 75 -4.14 -12.31 -4.26
CA HIS A 75 -5.03 -13.22 -3.54
C HIS A 75 -6.36 -12.54 -3.18
N GLU A 76 -7.38 -13.35 -3.07
CA GLU A 76 -8.69 -12.99 -2.53
C GLU A 76 -8.98 -13.82 -1.28
N MET A 77 -9.45 -13.16 -0.23
CA MET A 77 -10.07 -13.83 0.90
C MET A 77 -11.59 -13.71 0.80
N LYS A 78 -12.28 -14.82 0.86
CA LYS A 78 -13.75 -14.89 0.74
C LYS A 78 -14.33 -15.83 1.77
N MET A 79 -15.46 -15.43 2.37
CA MET A 79 -16.26 -16.32 3.21
C MET A 79 -17.05 -17.29 2.34
N GLU A 80 -16.88 -18.58 2.58
CA GLU A 80 -17.70 -19.65 2.04
C GLU A 80 -18.41 -20.36 3.20
N GLY A 81 -19.67 -19.99 3.44
CA GLY A 81 -20.39 -20.37 4.66
C GLY A 81 -19.72 -19.73 5.89
N SER A 82 -19.27 -20.54 6.85
CA SER A 82 -18.56 -20.11 8.05
C SER A 82 -17.03 -20.18 7.93
N VAL A 83 -16.50 -20.55 6.76
CA VAL A 83 -15.07 -20.77 6.53
C VAL A 83 -14.50 -19.64 5.66
N MET A 84 -13.41 -19.02 6.13
CA MET A 84 -12.64 -18.08 5.33
C MET A 84 -11.71 -18.87 4.41
N ARG A 85 -11.85 -18.65 3.10
CA ARG A 85 -10.97 -19.24 2.09
C ARG A 85 -10.13 -18.17 1.41
N MET A 86 -8.89 -18.52 1.18
CA MET A 86 -7.94 -17.71 0.41
C MET A 86 -7.62 -18.42 -0.90
N ARG A 87 -7.65 -17.70 -2.00
CA ARG A 87 -7.27 -18.20 -3.31
C ARG A 87 -6.46 -17.20 -4.09
N GLU A 88 -5.57 -17.70 -4.93
CA GLU A 88 -4.87 -16.90 -5.91
C GLU A 88 -5.82 -16.49 -7.05
N LEU A 89 -5.71 -15.24 -7.48
CA LEU A 89 -6.33 -14.71 -8.69
C LEU A 89 -5.32 -14.77 -9.84
N SER A 90 -5.14 -15.95 -10.41
CA SER A 90 -4.17 -16.17 -11.50
C SER A 90 -4.47 -15.33 -12.75
N ASP A 91 -5.74 -15.00 -12.99
CA ASP A 91 -6.16 -14.11 -14.06
C ASP A 91 -6.09 -12.62 -13.70
N GLY A 92 -5.61 -12.32 -12.50
CA GLY A 92 -5.50 -10.96 -11.98
C GLY A 92 -6.78 -10.40 -11.37
N LEU A 93 -6.72 -9.15 -10.96
CA LEU A 93 -7.80 -8.40 -10.31
C LEU A 93 -8.29 -7.29 -11.23
N GLU A 94 -9.57 -7.33 -11.60
CA GLU A 94 -10.19 -6.28 -12.41
C GLU A 94 -10.28 -4.97 -11.64
N ILE A 95 -9.95 -3.86 -12.32
CA ILE A 95 -10.04 -2.49 -11.82
C ILE A 95 -11.03 -1.74 -12.72
N PRO A 96 -12.33 -1.78 -12.42
CA PRO A 96 -13.33 -1.06 -13.22
C PRO A 96 -13.21 0.45 -13.07
N PRO A 97 -13.69 1.22 -14.04
CA PRO A 97 -13.76 2.68 -13.92
C PRO A 97 -14.65 3.09 -12.74
N GLY A 98 -14.29 4.15 -12.07
CA GLY A 98 -15.11 4.78 -11.02
C GLY A 98 -14.69 4.38 -9.62
N ASP A 99 -15.46 3.49 -8.97
CA ASP A 99 -15.24 3.14 -7.56
C ASP A 99 -13.88 2.50 -7.31
N PRO A 100 -13.18 2.89 -6.23
CA PRO A 100 -11.89 2.32 -5.89
C PRO A 100 -11.98 0.83 -5.59
N VAL A 101 -10.98 0.06 -6.01
CA VAL A 101 -10.74 -1.31 -5.55
C VAL A 101 -9.78 -1.26 -4.39
N GLU A 102 -10.19 -1.75 -3.23
CA GLU A 102 -9.37 -1.80 -2.03
C GLU A 102 -8.76 -3.19 -1.82
N LEU A 103 -7.43 -3.22 -1.79
CA LEU A 103 -6.68 -4.36 -1.27
C LEU A 103 -6.44 -4.09 0.22
N LYS A 104 -7.02 -4.92 1.08
CA LYS A 104 -6.98 -4.76 2.54
C LYS A 104 -7.00 -6.11 3.26
N PRO A 105 -6.58 -6.16 4.54
CA PRO A 105 -6.68 -7.38 5.32
C PRO A 105 -8.09 -7.97 5.30
N GLY A 106 -8.20 -9.29 5.05
CA GLY A 106 -9.49 -9.99 4.97
C GLY A 106 -10.23 -9.87 3.63
N SER A 107 -9.61 -9.26 2.62
CA SER A 107 -10.17 -9.07 1.29
C SER A 107 -9.12 -9.39 0.22
N TYR A 108 -9.12 -8.66 -0.91
CA TYR A 108 -8.03 -8.72 -1.86
C TYR A 108 -6.72 -8.26 -1.22
N HIS A 109 -5.62 -8.88 -1.58
CA HIS A 109 -4.29 -8.48 -1.12
C HIS A 109 -3.20 -9.01 -2.05
N ILE A 110 -2.04 -8.38 -1.97
CA ILE A 110 -0.80 -8.92 -2.51
C ILE A 110 -0.23 -9.89 -1.49
N MET A 111 0.18 -11.07 -1.94
CA MET A 111 0.92 -12.03 -1.13
C MET A 111 2.37 -12.09 -1.62
N MET A 112 3.27 -11.59 -0.82
CA MET A 112 4.71 -11.69 -1.04
C MET A 112 5.24 -12.91 -0.28
N MET A 113 5.83 -13.87 -0.99
CA MET A 113 6.26 -15.15 -0.40
C MET A 113 7.75 -15.37 -0.59
N ASN A 114 8.32 -16.19 0.30
CA ASN A 114 9.75 -16.42 0.39
C ASN A 114 10.53 -15.11 0.54
N LEU A 115 10.22 -14.40 1.64
CA LEU A 115 10.84 -13.12 1.95
C LEU A 115 12.36 -13.26 2.12
N ALA A 116 13.10 -12.32 1.54
CA ALA A 116 14.57 -12.25 1.71
C ALA A 116 14.96 -11.89 3.13
N LYS A 117 14.16 -11.07 3.81
CA LYS A 117 14.29 -10.68 5.21
C LYS A 117 12.93 -10.30 5.79
N PRO A 118 12.75 -10.30 7.12
CA PRO A 118 11.55 -9.77 7.75
C PRO A 118 11.36 -8.28 7.42
N PHE A 119 10.09 -7.85 7.35
CA PHE A 119 9.74 -6.44 7.21
C PHE A 119 9.66 -5.80 8.60
N ALA A 120 10.41 -4.72 8.80
CA ALA A 120 10.39 -3.95 10.04
C ALA A 120 9.57 -2.67 9.86
N LYS A 121 8.90 -2.22 10.93
CA LYS A 121 8.20 -0.93 10.94
C LYS A 121 9.14 0.19 10.47
N GLY A 122 8.66 1.00 9.52
CA GLY A 122 9.43 2.09 8.93
C GLY A 122 10.20 1.71 7.67
N ASP A 123 10.31 0.42 7.34
CA ASP A 123 10.88 -0.01 6.07
C ASP A 123 10.07 0.50 4.89
N ARG A 124 10.74 0.64 3.75
CA ARG A 124 10.15 0.90 2.44
C ARG A 124 10.47 -0.26 1.53
N VAL A 125 9.44 -0.98 1.09
CA VAL A 125 9.59 -2.15 0.24
C VAL A 125 9.25 -1.77 -1.19
N LYS A 126 10.27 -1.70 -2.04
CA LYS A 126 10.11 -1.41 -3.47
C LYS A 126 9.49 -2.59 -4.20
N ALA A 127 8.55 -2.29 -5.06
CA ALA A 127 7.88 -3.27 -5.92
C ALA A 127 7.49 -2.64 -7.25
N SER A 128 7.28 -3.47 -8.25
CA SER A 128 6.72 -3.06 -9.53
C SER A 128 5.40 -3.79 -9.74
N LEU A 129 4.31 -3.06 -9.95
CA LEU A 129 3.02 -3.60 -10.33
C LEU A 129 2.90 -3.68 -11.85
N THR A 130 2.19 -4.68 -12.35
CA THR A 130 1.90 -4.82 -13.78
C THR A 130 0.40 -4.79 -14.00
N PHE A 131 -0.05 -3.87 -14.85
CA PHE A 131 -1.43 -3.77 -15.30
C PHE A 131 -1.53 -4.15 -16.77
N GLU A 132 -2.64 -4.76 -17.16
CA GLU A 132 -2.87 -5.26 -18.52
C GLU A 132 -2.80 -4.13 -19.56
N LYS A 133 -3.43 -2.99 -19.30
CA LYS A 133 -3.49 -1.84 -20.21
C LYS A 133 -2.50 -0.73 -19.84
N ALA A 134 -2.49 -0.31 -18.59
CA ALA A 134 -1.63 0.80 -18.15
C ALA A 134 -0.13 0.42 -18.10
N GLY A 135 0.22 -0.87 -18.04
CA GLY A 135 1.59 -1.35 -18.00
C GLY A 135 2.18 -1.37 -16.60
N LYS A 136 3.48 -1.15 -16.49
CA LYS A 136 4.22 -1.25 -15.23
C LYS A 136 4.31 0.09 -14.51
N VAL A 137 4.25 0.02 -13.18
CA VAL A 137 4.50 1.15 -12.29
C VAL A 137 5.31 0.71 -11.09
N ASP A 138 6.34 1.46 -10.76
CA ASP A 138 7.11 1.25 -9.53
C ASP A 138 6.42 1.93 -8.36
N ILE A 139 6.31 1.19 -7.27
CA ILE A 139 5.70 1.64 -6.02
C ILE A 139 6.60 1.33 -4.83
N GLU A 140 6.27 1.89 -3.68
CA GLU A 140 6.86 1.52 -2.40
C GLU A 140 5.77 1.21 -1.39
N PHE A 141 5.83 0.03 -0.77
CA PHE A 141 5.01 -0.28 0.41
C PHE A 141 5.64 0.33 1.65
N ALA A 142 4.91 1.16 2.37
CA ALA A 142 5.29 1.60 3.70
C ALA A 142 5.00 0.48 4.71
N VAL A 143 5.97 0.11 5.52
CA VAL A 143 5.78 -0.96 6.53
C VAL A 143 5.30 -0.35 7.83
N ASP A 144 4.06 -0.68 8.22
CA ASP A 144 3.42 -0.27 9.46
C ASP A 144 3.64 -1.32 10.57
N ALA A 145 3.31 -0.97 11.82
CA ALA A 145 3.37 -1.90 12.94
C ALA A 145 2.50 -3.14 12.71
N ALA A 146 2.91 -4.30 13.24
CA ALA A 146 2.25 -5.58 13.02
C ALA A 146 0.75 -5.61 13.40
N GLY A 147 0.31 -4.80 14.36
CA GLY A 147 -1.10 -4.64 14.77
C GLY A 147 -1.80 -3.40 14.21
N GLY A 148 -1.12 -2.60 13.38
CA GLY A 148 -1.68 -1.38 12.81
C GLY A 148 -2.81 -1.68 11.83
N ALA A 149 -3.99 -1.12 12.07
CA ALA A 149 -4.98 -0.93 11.03
C ALA A 149 -4.44 0.18 10.13
N GLY A 150 -4.19 -0.09 8.85
CA GLY A 150 -3.75 0.93 7.91
C GLY A 150 -4.67 2.14 7.98
N GLY A 151 -4.11 3.24 8.46
CA GLY A 151 -4.56 4.60 8.31
C GLY A 151 -6.04 4.94 8.26
N ALA A 152 -6.90 4.31 9.07
CA ALA A 152 -8.19 4.91 9.36
C ALA A 152 -7.95 6.06 10.35
N LYS A 153 -7.82 7.29 9.87
CA LYS A 153 -8.01 8.47 10.73
C LYS A 153 -9.46 8.44 11.19
N GLU A 154 -9.68 8.00 12.42
CA GLU A 154 -10.92 8.30 13.12
C GLU A 154 -11.05 9.83 13.22
N HIS A 155 -11.97 10.38 12.46
CA HIS A 155 -12.51 11.69 12.76
C HIS A 155 -13.38 11.53 14.02
N LYS A 156 -12.83 11.87 15.20
CA LYS A 156 -13.65 12.13 16.37
C LYS A 156 -14.45 13.41 16.10
N HIS A 157 -15.75 13.24 16.12
CA HIS A 157 -16.70 14.35 16.31
C HIS A 157 -16.70 14.81 17.76
#